data_618d579a805a59d8b962b33032c73aaf
#
_entry.id   618d579a805a59d8b962b33032c73aaf
#
_cell.length_a   1.000
_cell.length_b   1.000
_cell.length_c   1.000
_cell.angle_alpha   90.00
_cell.angle_beta   90.00
_cell.angle_gamma   90.00
#
_symmetry.space_group_name_H-M   'P 1'
#
loop_
_entity.id
_entity.type
_entity.pdbx_description
1 polymer ?
#
loop_
_entity_poly.entity_id
_entity_poly.type
_entity_poly.pdbx_seq_one_letter_code
_entity_poly.pdbx_strand_id
1 'polypeptide(L)'
;MTATTTTRITRADQAANPYFYIPFDVPAGTKRIEVTLAYAKAEDCVIDLGAFDPRDTGYPTEDGFRGWSGGARDRFFIATDDATPGYVHGAIPAGRWNVILGLYKVPEAGADVTVTIALDAAPRRLEPQPARTLPVREGAGWYKGDLHSHTFHSDAKGSPELLHAAAKQAGLDFLAIADHNTTTQRRYFHPQSSPELVFVRAMEVTTAEGHANVYGVDDWIDFRMTKPSDAHTLARLVHDKGGLLSINHDKPPIAWDYELPEADCQEVWQSTWMAWNWIALERWQQRLASGLRLSAIGGSDYHQPAQLMPEGPLVLARPTTVLWLPELSEDAVLTAMKAGHGYVTESPGGPSLVMTVDGKPMGSEVADPRSVRFEVTGAKGDRLVWID
;
A
#
# COMPACT_ATOMS: atom_id res chain seq x y z
N MET A 1 14.65 -16.03 27.56
CA MET A 1 13.49 -16.84 28.01
C MET A 1 12.74 -17.26 26.76
N THR A 2 12.30 -18.51 26.65
CA THR A 2 11.59 -19.01 25.46
C THR A 2 10.27 -19.65 25.89
N ALA A 3 9.20 -19.36 25.18
CA ALA A 3 7.86 -19.94 25.37
C ALA A 3 7.32 -20.43 24.04
N THR A 4 6.55 -21.51 24.06
CA THR A 4 5.93 -22.08 22.85
C THR A 4 4.46 -22.34 23.12
N THR A 5 3.60 -21.94 22.19
CA THR A 5 2.15 -22.16 22.21
C THR A 5 1.73 -22.85 20.93
N THR A 6 1.00 -23.94 21.03
CA THR A 6 0.39 -24.62 19.88
C THR A 6 -1.13 -24.50 20.00
N THR A 7 -1.78 -24.12 18.92
CA THR A 7 -3.23 -24.01 18.83
C THR A 7 -3.75 -24.59 17.52
N ARG A 8 -4.97 -25.11 17.55
CA ARG A 8 -5.70 -25.52 16.35
C ARG A 8 -6.52 -24.37 15.83
N ILE A 9 -6.29 -23.98 14.58
CA ILE A 9 -7.05 -22.97 13.84
C ILE A 9 -8.02 -23.66 12.89
N THR A 10 -9.27 -23.21 12.87
CA THR A 10 -10.36 -23.77 12.07
C THR A 10 -11.01 -22.73 11.18
N ARG A 11 -11.79 -23.15 10.18
CA ARG A 11 -12.64 -22.23 9.40
C ARG A 11 -13.68 -21.50 10.24
N ALA A 12 -14.10 -22.09 11.36
CA ALA A 12 -15.02 -21.41 12.28
C ALA A 12 -14.33 -20.24 12.98
N ASP A 13 -13.06 -20.37 13.33
CA ASP A 13 -12.26 -19.25 13.87
C ASP A 13 -12.10 -18.15 12.83
N GLN A 14 -11.75 -18.50 11.58
CA GLN A 14 -11.63 -17.55 10.46
C GLN A 14 -12.95 -16.81 10.21
N ALA A 15 -14.08 -17.50 10.20
CA ALA A 15 -15.38 -16.90 9.98
C ALA A 15 -15.83 -16.01 11.14
N ALA A 16 -15.43 -16.33 12.37
CA ALA A 16 -15.73 -15.52 13.56
C ALA A 16 -14.91 -14.23 13.60
N ASN A 17 -13.61 -14.32 13.29
CA ASN A 17 -12.70 -13.19 13.15
C ASN A 17 -11.48 -13.62 12.33
N PRO A 18 -11.17 -12.97 11.18
CA PRO A 18 -9.99 -13.28 10.40
C PRO A 18 -8.66 -12.94 11.09
N TYR A 19 -8.71 -12.28 12.24
CA TYR A 19 -7.53 -11.94 13.05
C TYR A 19 -7.56 -12.68 14.37
N PHE A 20 -6.57 -13.58 14.56
CA PHE A 20 -6.46 -14.42 15.75
C PHE A 20 -5.26 -13.97 16.60
N TYR A 21 -5.48 -13.78 17.92
CA TYR A 21 -4.49 -13.22 18.83
C TYR A 21 -3.93 -14.29 19.76
N ILE A 22 -2.60 -14.38 19.84
CA ILE A 22 -1.87 -15.22 20.80
C ILE A 22 -1.16 -14.31 21.80
N PRO A 23 -1.69 -14.16 23.02
CA PRO A 23 -1.09 -13.29 24.03
C PRO A 23 0.16 -13.90 24.66
N PHE A 24 1.14 -13.04 25.00
CA PHE A 24 2.32 -13.41 25.76
C PHE A 24 2.80 -12.25 26.64
N ASP A 25 3.46 -12.58 27.75
CA ASP A 25 3.95 -11.57 28.69
C ASP A 25 5.39 -11.21 28.42
N VAL A 26 5.68 -9.91 28.35
CA VAL A 26 7.02 -9.36 28.18
C VAL A 26 7.46 -8.68 29.47
N PRO A 27 8.52 -9.19 30.16
CA PRO A 27 9.04 -8.60 31.39
C PRO A 27 9.74 -7.26 31.15
N ALA A 28 9.79 -6.43 32.20
CA ALA A 28 10.57 -5.21 32.17
C ALA A 28 12.06 -5.48 31.88
N GLY A 29 12.66 -4.61 31.08
CA GLY A 29 14.07 -4.75 30.68
C GLY A 29 14.31 -5.59 29.43
N THR A 30 13.29 -6.21 28.84
CA THR A 30 13.39 -6.87 27.54
C THR A 30 13.85 -5.87 26.47
N LYS A 31 14.83 -6.26 25.66
CA LYS A 31 15.42 -5.44 24.57
C LYS A 31 15.24 -6.05 23.19
N ARG A 32 14.82 -7.30 23.12
CA ARG A 32 14.51 -8.00 21.87
C ARG A 32 13.43 -9.05 22.10
N ILE A 33 12.49 -9.09 21.18
CA ILE A 33 11.46 -10.13 21.02
C ILE A 33 11.74 -10.80 19.68
N GLU A 34 11.75 -12.12 19.66
CA GLU A 34 11.83 -12.91 18.44
C GLU A 34 10.67 -13.89 18.42
N VAL A 35 9.96 -13.95 17.30
CA VAL A 35 8.78 -14.79 17.10
C VAL A 35 9.02 -15.68 15.89
N THR A 36 8.69 -16.96 16.02
CA THR A 36 8.69 -17.94 14.92
C THR A 36 7.30 -18.58 14.85
N LEU A 37 6.73 -18.63 13.66
CA LEU A 37 5.47 -19.27 13.32
C LEU A 37 5.76 -20.56 12.54
N ALA A 38 5.15 -21.65 12.94
CA ALA A 38 5.23 -22.94 12.24
C ALA A 38 3.85 -23.54 12.02
N TYR A 39 3.55 -23.89 10.79
CA TYR A 39 2.35 -24.62 10.38
C TYR A 39 2.60 -25.32 9.04
N ALA A 40 1.75 -26.25 8.66
CA ALA A 40 1.83 -26.92 7.36
C ALA A 40 1.35 -25.96 6.25
N LYS A 41 2.29 -25.26 5.60
CA LYS A 41 1.99 -24.35 4.47
C LYS A 41 1.51 -25.15 3.26
N ALA A 42 0.40 -24.72 2.67
CA ALA A 42 -0.18 -25.27 1.46
C ALA A 42 -0.91 -24.17 0.68
N GLU A 43 -1.35 -24.44 -0.54
CA GLU A 43 -2.09 -23.49 -1.36
C GLU A 43 -3.41 -23.06 -0.69
N ASP A 44 -4.05 -23.94 0.06
CA ASP A 44 -5.27 -23.71 0.85
C ASP A 44 -4.99 -23.38 2.33
N CYS A 45 -3.73 -23.22 2.74
CA CYS A 45 -3.33 -22.86 4.09
C CYS A 45 -2.30 -21.74 4.10
N VAL A 46 -2.77 -20.51 4.32
CA VAL A 46 -1.96 -19.29 4.41
C VAL A 46 -2.34 -18.52 5.67
N ILE A 47 -1.40 -18.40 6.58
CA ILE A 47 -1.55 -17.69 7.85
C ILE A 47 -0.52 -16.57 7.92
N ASP A 48 -1.01 -15.36 8.07
CA ASP A 48 -0.21 -14.16 8.16
C ASP A 48 0.34 -13.95 9.57
N LEU A 49 1.39 -13.12 9.67
CA LEU A 49 2.10 -12.89 10.92
C LEU A 49 2.31 -11.41 11.20
N GLY A 50 1.94 -10.99 12.40
CA GLY A 50 2.16 -9.64 12.89
C GLY A 50 2.26 -9.56 14.42
N ALA A 51 2.36 -8.35 14.95
CA ALA A 51 2.50 -8.12 16.39
C ALA A 51 1.85 -6.82 16.85
N PHE A 52 1.30 -6.86 18.08
CA PHE A 52 0.85 -5.71 18.86
C PHE A 52 1.52 -5.69 20.23
N ASP A 53 1.82 -4.49 20.71
CA ASP A 53 2.34 -4.27 22.06
C ASP A 53 1.19 -3.96 23.06
N PRO A 54 1.47 -3.78 24.38
CA PRO A 54 0.43 -3.62 25.40
C PRO A 54 -0.41 -2.36 25.32
N ARG A 55 -0.07 -1.39 24.44
CA ARG A 55 -0.78 -0.10 24.41
C ARG A 55 -2.23 -0.23 23.96
N ASP A 56 -2.47 -0.93 22.88
CA ASP A 56 -3.82 -1.22 22.39
C ASP A 56 -3.85 -2.39 21.40
N THR A 57 -4.97 -3.12 21.36
CA THR A 57 -5.29 -4.16 20.37
C THR A 57 -6.72 -4.04 19.86
N GLY A 58 -7.47 -3.02 20.28
CA GLY A 58 -8.81 -2.74 19.80
C GLY A 58 -8.86 -2.48 18.29
N TYR A 59 -10.05 -2.39 17.72
CA TYR A 59 -10.26 -1.99 16.34
C TYR A 59 -11.37 -0.92 16.27
N PRO A 60 -11.14 0.20 15.58
CA PRO A 60 -9.85 0.64 15.06
C PRO A 60 -8.92 1.16 16.18
N THR A 61 -7.61 1.06 15.96
CA THR A 61 -6.62 1.67 16.87
C THR A 61 -5.56 2.44 16.10
N GLU A 62 -4.95 3.41 16.77
CA GLU A 62 -3.75 4.13 16.29
C GLU A 62 -2.48 3.68 17.03
N ASP A 63 -2.65 2.92 18.11
CA ASP A 63 -1.58 2.50 19.02
C ASP A 63 -1.38 0.99 19.00
N GLY A 64 -0.23 0.57 19.56
CA GLY A 64 0.07 -0.84 19.82
C GLY A 64 0.60 -1.63 18.64
N PHE A 65 0.37 -1.23 17.40
CA PHE A 65 0.87 -1.95 16.24
C PHE A 65 2.40 -1.97 16.19
N ARG A 66 2.98 -3.17 16.01
CA ARG A 66 4.43 -3.37 15.96
C ARG A 66 4.92 -4.04 14.69
N GLY A 67 4.04 -4.31 13.74
CA GLY A 67 4.42 -4.78 12.41
C GLY A 67 3.59 -5.93 11.89
N TRP A 68 3.73 -6.14 10.57
CA TRP A 68 3.05 -7.14 9.79
C TRP A 68 3.93 -7.60 8.63
N SER A 69 3.88 -8.87 8.31
CA SER A 69 4.60 -9.44 7.16
C SER A 69 3.72 -10.32 6.28
N GLY A 70 2.41 -10.36 6.54
CA GLY A 70 1.52 -11.27 5.82
C GLY A 70 2.03 -12.70 5.85
N GLY A 71 1.78 -13.45 4.80
CA GLY A 71 2.30 -14.80 4.59
C GLY A 71 3.74 -14.86 4.07
N ALA A 72 4.40 -13.71 3.86
CA ALA A 72 5.75 -13.64 3.29
C ALA A 72 6.84 -14.18 4.22
N ARG A 73 6.61 -14.15 5.54
CA ARG A 73 7.57 -14.59 6.55
C ARG A 73 6.90 -15.45 7.62
N ASP A 74 7.66 -16.40 8.13
CA ASP A 74 7.30 -17.22 9.29
C ASP A 74 8.13 -16.88 10.54
N ARG A 75 8.93 -15.79 10.46
CA ARG A 75 9.76 -15.32 11.58
C ARG A 75 9.96 -13.82 11.51
N PHE A 76 9.93 -13.18 12.69
CA PHE A 76 10.37 -11.80 12.84
C PHE A 76 11.09 -11.58 14.16
N PHE A 77 11.81 -10.47 14.26
CA PHE A 77 12.24 -9.91 15.52
C PHE A 77 11.93 -8.42 15.60
N ILE A 78 11.76 -7.93 16.84
CA ILE A 78 11.66 -6.53 17.20
C ILE A 78 12.68 -6.28 18.30
N ALA A 79 13.58 -5.32 18.08
CA ALA A 79 14.54 -4.87 19.08
C ALA A 79 14.47 -3.35 19.25
N THR A 80 15.21 -2.80 20.22
CA THR A 80 15.25 -1.35 20.46
C THR A 80 16.02 -0.60 19.38
N ASP A 81 16.93 -1.26 18.69
CA ASP A 81 17.85 -0.73 17.68
C ASP A 81 17.56 -1.20 16.24
N ASP A 82 16.79 -2.28 16.09
CA ASP A 82 16.52 -2.87 14.79
C ASP A 82 15.24 -3.73 14.81
N ALA A 83 14.70 -4.06 13.65
CA ALA A 83 13.59 -5.00 13.49
C ALA A 83 13.63 -5.65 12.11
N THR A 84 13.00 -6.81 11.98
CA THR A 84 12.70 -7.39 10.67
C THR A 84 11.94 -6.38 9.80
N PRO A 85 12.27 -6.20 8.51
CA PRO A 85 11.47 -5.39 7.60
C PRO A 85 9.97 -5.71 7.71
N GLY A 86 9.13 -4.68 7.80
CA GLY A 86 7.71 -4.79 8.10
C GLY A 86 7.38 -4.61 9.60
N TYR A 87 8.39 -4.60 10.47
CA TYR A 87 8.22 -4.43 11.92
C TYR A 87 8.89 -3.16 12.45
N VAL A 88 8.28 -2.58 13.50
CA VAL A 88 8.70 -1.31 14.10
C VAL A 88 9.65 -1.58 15.26
N HIS A 89 10.94 -1.17 15.11
CA HIS A 89 11.91 -1.17 16.20
C HIS A 89 11.60 -0.06 17.22
N GLY A 90 12.22 -0.10 18.35
CA GLY A 90 12.12 0.94 19.38
C GLY A 90 11.85 0.37 20.76
N ALA A 91 11.38 1.20 21.69
CA ALA A 91 11.11 0.79 23.07
C ALA A 91 10.19 -0.44 23.12
N ILE A 92 10.55 -1.39 24.00
CA ILE A 92 9.78 -2.61 24.25
C ILE A 92 9.13 -2.46 25.64
N PRO A 93 7.87 -2.01 25.71
CA PRO A 93 7.17 -1.88 26.98
C PRO A 93 6.91 -3.25 27.62
N ALA A 94 7.05 -3.32 28.95
CA ALA A 94 6.62 -4.50 29.70
C ALA A 94 5.10 -4.62 29.66
N GLY A 95 4.60 -5.83 29.68
CA GLY A 95 3.17 -6.10 29.71
C GLY A 95 2.76 -7.20 28.74
N ARG A 96 1.46 -7.28 28.47
CA ARG A 96 0.88 -8.30 27.60
C ARG A 96 0.94 -7.86 26.15
N TRP A 97 1.80 -8.51 25.39
CA TRP A 97 1.90 -8.42 23.94
C TRP A 97 1.02 -9.46 23.26
N ASN A 98 0.77 -9.28 21.98
CA ASN A 98 0.06 -10.25 21.15
C ASN A 98 0.81 -10.51 19.84
N VAL A 99 1.00 -11.78 19.51
CA VAL A 99 1.19 -12.18 18.13
C VAL A 99 -0.19 -12.17 17.49
N ILE A 100 -0.34 -11.47 16.38
CA ILE A 100 -1.56 -11.50 15.58
C ILE A 100 -1.32 -12.39 14.36
N LEU A 101 -2.24 -13.30 14.12
CA LEU A 101 -2.30 -14.16 12.95
C LEU A 101 -3.45 -13.69 12.06
N GLY A 102 -3.18 -13.45 10.77
CA GLY A 102 -4.21 -13.25 9.77
C GLY A 102 -4.58 -14.60 9.16
N LEU A 103 -5.83 -14.96 9.26
CA LEU A 103 -6.35 -16.24 8.77
C LEU A 103 -6.77 -16.12 7.31
N TYR A 104 -5.78 -15.88 6.39
CA TYR A 104 -6.07 -15.62 4.98
C TYR A 104 -6.69 -16.82 4.27
N LYS A 105 -6.09 -18.03 4.47
CA LYS A 105 -6.66 -19.29 3.99
C LYS A 105 -6.53 -20.34 5.09
N VAL A 106 -7.64 -20.96 5.46
CA VAL A 106 -7.70 -22.05 6.44
C VAL A 106 -8.32 -23.28 5.79
N PRO A 107 -7.63 -24.42 5.75
CA PRO A 107 -8.15 -25.65 5.15
C PRO A 107 -9.37 -26.18 5.93
N GLU A 108 -10.22 -26.96 5.28
CA GLU A 108 -11.41 -27.56 5.90
C GLU A 108 -11.07 -28.39 7.13
N ALA A 109 -9.97 -29.12 7.06
CA ALA A 109 -9.46 -29.92 8.17
C ALA A 109 -8.92 -29.09 9.33
N GLY A 110 -8.78 -27.74 9.16
CA GLY A 110 -8.09 -26.87 10.11
C GLY A 110 -6.56 -27.02 10.03
N ALA A 111 -5.83 -26.15 10.73
CA ALA A 111 -4.38 -26.12 10.78
C ALA A 111 -3.87 -26.11 12.22
N ASP A 112 -2.86 -26.93 12.53
CA ASP A 112 -2.12 -26.83 13.78
C ASP A 112 -1.03 -25.77 13.63
N VAL A 113 -1.09 -24.75 14.47
CA VAL A 113 -0.21 -23.58 14.42
C VAL A 113 0.61 -23.51 15.69
N THR A 114 1.92 -23.45 15.55
CA THR A 114 2.85 -23.31 16.67
C THR A 114 3.55 -21.95 16.59
N VAL A 115 3.46 -21.16 17.66
CA VAL A 115 4.16 -19.90 17.85
C VAL A 115 5.21 -20.06 18.94
N THR A 116 6.46 -19.78 18.61
CA THR A 116 7.59 -19.77 19.55
C THR A 116 8.08 -18.35 19.75
N ILE A 117 8.20 -17.91 20.99
CA ILE A 117 8.60 -16.56 21.37
C ILE A 117 9.88 -16.65 22.19
N ALA A 118 10.93 -15.91 21.79
CA ALA A 118 12.18 -15.80 22.53
C ALA A 118 12.38 -14.33 22.97
N LEU A 119 12.73 -14.13 24.25
CA LEU A 119 12.95 -12.80 24.83
C LEU A 119 14.41 -12.67 25.28
N ASP A 120 15.05 -11.54 24.93
CA ASP A 120 16.42 -11.21 25.28
C ASP A 120 16.47 -9.83 25.92
N ALA A 121 17.28 -9.70 26.99
CA ALA A 121 17.50 -8.46 27.73
C ALA A 121 18.92 -7.88 27.52
N ALA A 122 19.70 -8.41 26.54
CA ALA A 122 21.02 -7.88 26.22
C ALA A 122 20.95 -6.38 25.90
N PRO A 123 21.90 -5.55 26.38
CA PRO A 123 21.91 -4.12 26.17
C PRO A 123 21.88 -3.77 24.67
N ARG A 124 21.00 -2.81 24.31
CA ARG A 124 20.85 -2.28 22.94
C ARG A 124 20.58 -0.79 23.00
N ARG A 125 21.06 -0.05 22.00
CA ARG A 125 20.72 1.36 21.84
C ARG A 125 19.27 1.49 21.39
N LEU A 126 18.68 2.65 21.71
CA LEU A 126 17.44 3.08 21.10
C LEU A 126 17.79 3.90 19.86
N GLU A 127 17.39 3.43 18.69
CA GLU A 127 17.63 4.14 17.43
C GLU A 127 16.40 4.99 17.06
N PRO A 128 16.60 6.28 16.74
CA PRO A 128 15.52 7.14 16.28
C PRO A 128 15.10 6.82 14.86
N GLN A 129 13.87 7.20 14.51
CA GLN A 129 13.43 7.20 13.13
C GLN A 129 14.09 8.37 12.38
N PRO A 130 14.53 8.19 11.12
CA PRO A 130 15.08 9.27 10.32
C PRO A 130 14.01 10.31 9.99
N ALA A 131 14.42 11.58 9.95
CA ALA A 131 13.54 12.66 9.58
C ALA A 131 13.18 12.58 8.08
N ARG A 132 11.95 12.99 7.77
CA ARG A 132 11.48 13.13 6.39
C ARG A 132 12.07 14.38 5.75
N THR A 133 12.56 14.27 4.54
CA THR A 133 12.86 15.41 3.68
C THR A 133 11.62 15.84 2.91
N LEU A 134 11.46 17.13 2.68
CA LEU A 134 10.37 17.74 1.93
C LEU A 134 10.96 18.49 0.72
N PRO A 135 11.41 17.76 -0.32
CA PRO A 135 12.00 18.39 -1.48
C PRO A 135 10.93 19.07 -2.34
N VAL A 136 11.35 20.15 -2.98
CA VAL A 136 10.57 20.86 -3.98
C VAL A 136 11.46 21.09 -5.21
N ARG A 137 10.92 20.78 -6.41
CA ARG A 137 11.48 21.22 -7.69
C ARG A 137 10.52 22.21 -8.33
N GLU A 138 10.93 23.46 -8.40
CA GLU A 138 10.12 24.53 -9.01
C GLU A 138 9.85 24.28 -10.49
N GLY A 139 8.73 24.79 -10.97
CA GLY A 139 8.33 24.75 -12.37
C GLY A 139 7.06 23.94 -12.61
N ALA A 140 6.08 24.58 -13.23
CA ALA A 140 4.83 23.93 -13.63
C ALA A 140 5.07 23.02 -14.84
N GLY A 141 4.48 21.83 -14.83
CA GLY A 141 4.65 20.87 -15.91
C GLY A 141 3.99 19.52 -15.68
N TRP A 142 4.18 18.63 -16.64
CA TRP A 142 3.78 17.24 -16.56
C TRP A 142 4.88 16.41 -15.92
N TYR A 143 4.54 15.73 -14.83
CA TYR A 143 5.44 14.90 -14.03
C TYR A 143 4.96 13.45 -14.05
N LYS A 144 5.89 12.52 -14.09
CA LYS A 144 5.65 11.08 -14.26
C LYS A 144 5.96 10.31 -13.00
N GLY A 145 5.09 9.40 -12.62
CA GLY A 145 5.33 8.56 -11.45
C GLY A 145 4.62 7.23 -11.48
N ASP A 146 4.98 6.42 -10.52
CA ASP A 146 4.31 5.17 -10.21
C ASP A 146 3.72 5.29 -8.80
N LEU A 147 2.42 5.03 -8.69
CA LEU A 147 1.68 5.21 -7.44
C LEU A 147 1.46 3.90 -6.67
N HIS A 148 1.99 2.78 -7.17
CA HIS A 148 1.83 1.48 -6.53
C HIS A 148 3.06 0.60 -6.73
N SER A 149 3.86 0.46 -5.68
CA SER A 149 5.05 -0.38 -5.68
C SER A 149 5.37 -0.90 -4.29
N HIS A 150 6.09 -2.02 -4.23
CA HIS A 150 6.41 -2.75 -2.99
C HIS A 150 7.89 -3.04 -2.84
N THR A 151 8.29 -3.28 -1.60
CA THR A 151 9.64 -3.70 -1.23
C THR A 151 9.60 -4.97 -0.36
N PHE A 152 10.76 -5.42 0.08
CA PHE A 152 10.86 -6.52 1.04
C PHE A 152 10.31 -6.15 2.45
N HIS A 153 9.85 -4.92 2.67
CA HIS A 153 9.12 -4.58 3.90
C HIS A 153 7.75 -5.27 3.98
N SER A 154 7.19 -5.65 2.84
CA SER A 154 6.07 -6.59 2.74
C SER A 154 6.52 -7.91 2.08
N ASP A 155 6.09 -8.23 0.91
CA ASP A 155 6.28 -9.51 0.22
C ASP A 155 7.07 -9.43 -1.08
N ALA A 156 7.44 -8.22 -1.52
CA ALA A 156 8.29 -8.04 -2.68
C ALA A 156 9.72 -8.58 -2.45
N LYS A 157 10.43 -8.91 -3.51
CA LYS A 157 11.79 -9.46 -3.45
C LYS A 157 12.87 -8.38 -3.48
N GLY A 158 12.52 -7.15 -3.88
CA GLY A 158 13.46 -6.04 -4.00
C GLY A 158 13.68 -5.29 -2.70
N SER A 159 14.91 -4.83 -2.46
CA SER A 159 15.20 -3.89 -1.39
C SER A 159 14.73 -2.47 -1.75
N PRO A 160 14.55 -1.56 -0.78
CA PRO A 160 14.29 -0.16 -1.04
C PRO A 160 15.32 0.49 -1.97
N GLU A 161 16.60 0.14 -1.84
CA GLU A 161 17.67 0.66 -2.69
C GLU A 161 17.53 0.24 -4.16
N LEU A 162 17.13 -1.02 -4.39
CA LEU A 162 16.88 -1.52 -5.74
C LEU A 162 15.68 -0.83 -6.38
N LEU A 163 14.60 -0.62 -5.63
CA LEU A 163 13.43 0.11 -6.10
C LEU A 163 13.76 1.58 -6.40
N HIS A 164 14.51 2.25 -5.53
CA HIS A 164 14.99 3.61 -5.74
C HIS A 164 15.82 3.73 -7.02
N ALA A 165 16.78 2.82 -7.22
CA ALA A 165 17.60 2.80 -8.43
C ALA A 165 16.76 2.55 -9.71
N ALA A 166 15.79 1.64 -9.63
CA ALA A 166 14.89 1.34 -10.74
C ALA A 166 13.99 2.55 -11.11
N ALA A 167 13.49 3.29 -10.12
CA ALA A 167 12.70 4.50 -10.33
C ALA A 167 13.51 5.59 -11.06
N LYS A 168 14.75 5.82 -10.63
CA LYS A 168 15.67 6.74 -11.34
C LYS A 168 15.96 6.29 -12.76
N GLN A 169 16.21 5.01 -12.97
CA GLN A 169 16.46 4.45 -14.31
C GLN A 169 15.23 4.57 -15.22
N ALA A 170 14.03 4.44 -14.67
CA ALA A 170 12.78 4.63 -15.41
C ALA A 170 12.49 6.10 -15.72
N GLY A 171 13.23 7.04 -15.14
CA GLY A 171 13.03 8.48 -15.31
C GLY A 171 11.76 8.98 -14.64
N LEU A 172 11.41 8.43 -13.48
CA LEU A 172 10.28 8.88 -12.68
C LEU A 172 10.63 10.16 -11.91
N ASP A 173 9.66 11.04 -11.79
CA ASP A 173 9.71 12.25 -10.98
C ASP A 173 9.19 12.00 -9.56
N PHE A 174 8.21 11.11 -9.40
CA PHE A 174 7.67 10.70 -8.10
C PHE A 174 7.40 9.20 -8.03
N LEU A 175 7.42 8.65 -6.81
CA LEU A 175 7.19 7.23 -6.55
C LEU A 175 6.46 7.04 -5.22
N ALA A 176 5.36 6.30 -5.22
CA ALA A 176 4.73 5.83 -4.00
C ALA A 176 5.14 4.40 -3.68
N ILE A 177 5.52 4.17 -2.43
CA ILE A 177 5.86 2.84 -1.93
C ILE A 177 4.77 2.43 -0.96
N ALA A 178 3.98 1.44 -1.36
CA ALA A 178 2.73 1.04 -0.73
C ALA A 178 2.82 -0.35 -0.09
N ASP A 179 3.90 -0.65 0.61
CA ASP A 179 4.07 -1.97 1.26
C ASP A 179 2.81 -2.37 2.07
N HIS A 180 2.43 -3.64 1.97
CA HIS A 180 1.20 -4.19 2.56
C HIS A 180 1.17 -4.02 4.08
N ASN A 181 0.17 -3.30 4.57
CA ASN A 181 -0.17 -3.15 5.99
C ASN A 181 0.96 -2.64 6.89
N THR A 182 1.99 -2.02 6.32
CA THR A 182 3.15 -1.48 7.04
C THR A 182 3.63 -0.14 6.47
N THR A 183 4.30 0.65 7.30
CA THR A 183 4.92 1.94 6.92
C THR A 183 6.43 1.95 7.16
N THR A 184 7.01 0.79 7.47
CA THR A 184 8.41 0.69 7.91
C THR A 184 9.44 0.96 6.80
N GLN A 185 9.07 0.84 5.52
CA GLN A 185 9.87 1.24 4.35
C GLN A 185 10.23 2.73 4.38
N ARG A 186 9.42 3.57 5.04
CA ARG A 186 9.63 5.01 5.19
C ARG A 186 10.96 5.34 5.87
N ARG A 187 11.46 4.44 6.72
CA ARG A 187 12.78 4.61 7.35
C ARG A 187 13.89 4.80 6.31
N TYR A 188 13.79 4.13 5.18
CA TYR A 188 14.70 4.33 4.06
C TYR A 188 14.32 5.55 3.23
N PHE A 189 13.07 5.66 2.80
CA PHE A 189 12.66 6.63 1.79
C PHE A 189 12.53 8.07 2.32
N HIS A 190 12.18 8.27 3.59
CA HIS A 190 12.04 9.60 4.17
C HIS A 190 13.27 10.49 3.96
N PRO A 191 14.52 10.04 4.25
CA PRO A 191 15.71 10.85 4.03
C PRO A 191 16.21 10.86 2.59
N GLN A 192 15.68 10.01 1.70
CA GLN A 192 16.14 9.86 0.32
C GLN A 192 15.32 10.66 -0.71
N SER A 193 14.18 11.23 -0.30
CA SER A 193 13.38 12.07 -1.18
C SER A 193 14.18 13.30 -1.61
N SER A 194 14.20 13.60 -2.90
CA SER A 194 15.01 14.66 -3.50
C SER A 194 14.22 15.41 -4.58
N PRO A 195 14.67 16.60 -5.04
CA PRO A 195 14.01 17.30 -6.14
C PRO A 195 13.97 16.53 -7.46
N GLU A 196 14.85 15.52 -7.66
CA GLU A 196 14.89 14.67 -8.84
C GLU A 196 13.88 13.51 -8.76
N LEU A 197 13.62 13.02 -7.53
CA LEU A 197 12.67 11.94 -7.28
C LEU A 197 12.02 12.14 -5.92
N VAL A 198 10.75 12.54 -5.93
CA VAL A 198 9.94 12.71 -4.73
C VAL A 198 9.28 11.41 -4.33
N PHE A 199 9.49 10.96 -3.10
CA PHE A 199 8.79 9.82 -2.53
C PHE A 199 7.47 10.26 -1.90
N VAL A 200 6.38 9.67 -2.37
CA VAL A 200 5.03 9.85 -1.83
C VAL A 200 4.79 8.82 -0.73
N ARG A 201 4.40 9.28 0.45
CA ARG A 201 4.02 8.37 1.54
C ARG A 201 2.82 7.54 1.14
N ALA A 202 2.95 6.22 1.24
CA ALA A 202 1.86 5.31 0.97
C ALA A 202 1.90 4.09 1.89
N MET A 203 0.80 3.38 1.94
CA MET A 203 0.64 2.05 2.53
C MET A 203 -0.53 1.38 1.83
N GLU A 204 -0.40 0.15 1.41
CA GLU A 204 -1.54 -0.61 0.93
C GLU A 204 -2.23 -1.31 2.09
N VAL A 205 -3.47 -0.93 2.35
CA VAL A 205 -4.40 -1.68 3.20
C VAL A 205 -4.83 -2.91 2.42
N THR A 206 -4.35 -4.05 2.86
CA THR A 206 -4.50 -5.35 2.21
C THR A 206 -5.33 -6.28 3.07
N THR A 207 -6.43 -6.76 2.53
CA THR A 207 -7.35 -7.71 3.15
C THR A 207 -7.75 -8.81 2.16
N ALA A 208 -8.52 -9.80 2.62
CA ALA A 208 -9.02 -10.86 1.74
C ALA A 208 -10.11 -10.38 0.76
N GLU A 209 -10.84 -9.31 1.09
CA GLU A 209 -11.99 -8.79 0.35
C GLU A 209 -11.68 -7.53 -0.45
N GLY A 210 -10.40 -7.17 -0.60
CA GLY A 210 -9.97 -6.03 -1.43
C GLY A 210 -8.79 -5.27 -0.84
N HIS A 211 -8.17 -4.46 -1.69
CA HIS A 211 -7.01 -3.64 -1.35
C HIS A 211 -7.27 -2.17 -1.64
N ALA A 212 -6.66 -1.31 -0.82
CA ALA A 212 -6.73 0.14 -1.00
C ALA A 212 -5.41 0.80 -0.61
N ASN A 213 -4.91 1.71 -1.44
CA ASN A 213 -3.77 2.54 -1.07
C ASN A 213 -4.22 3.75 -0.26
N VAL A 214 -3.48 3.98 0.81
CA VAL A 214 -3.54 5.20 1.62
C VAL A 214 -2.32 6.05 1.28
N TYR A 215 -2.54 7.32 0.91
CA TYR A 215 -1.47 8.25 0.56
C TYR A 215 -1.43 9.45 1.50
N GLY A 216 -0.24 10.01 1.71
CA GLY A 216 -0.06 11.28 2.42
C GLY A 216 -0.15 11.20 3.94
N VAL A 217 -0.40 10.05 4.53
CA VAL A 217 -0.52 9.85 5.98
C VAL A 217 0.82 9.46 6.57
N ASP A 218 1.22 10.07 7.70
CA ASP A 218 2.48 9.72 8.40
C ASP A 218 2.34 8.46 9.26
N ASP A 219 1.18 8.26 9.86
CA ASP A 219 0.93 7.15 10.76
C ASP A 219 0.58 5.86 10.00
N TRP A 220 0.68 4.75 10.70
CA TRP A 220 0.07 3.50 10.29
C TRP A 220 -1.46 3.62 10.36
N ILE A 221 -2.16 3.02 9.42
CA ILE A 221 -3.63 2.96 9.38
C ILE A 221 -4.07 1.52 9.67
N ASP A 222 -5.03 1.35 10.55
CA ASP A 222 -5.54 0.03 10.93
C ASP A 222 -6.30 -0.63 9.78
N PHE A 223 -5.75 -1.72 9.28
CA PHE A 223 -6.26 -2.47 8.12
C PHE A 223 -7.23 -3.60 8.49
N ARG A 224 -7.44 -3.87 9.80
CA ARG A 224 -8.13 -5.08 10.30
C ARG A 224 -9.64 -5.03 10.11
N MET A 225 -10.11 -4.70 8.93
CA MET A 225 -11.52 -4.72 8.56
C MET A 225 -12.07 -6.14 8.61
N THR A 226 -13.29 -6.31 9.16
CA THR A 226 -13.95 -7.59 9.33
C THR A 226 -15.35 -7.65 8.70
N LYS A 227 -15.87 -6.53 8.25
CA LYS A 227 -17.18 -6.40 7.60
C LYS A 227 -17.16 -5.29 6.55
N PRO A 228 -18.05 -5.32 5.54
CA PRO A 228 -18.06 -4.36 4.44
C PRO A 228 -18.13 -2.90 4.87
N SER A 229 -18.86 -2.58 5.94
CA SER A 229 -19.00 -1.21 6.47
C SER A 229 -17.73 -0.65 7.16
N ASP A 230 -16.73 -1.48 7.45
CA ASP A 230 -15.48 -1.02 8.05
C ASP A 230 -14.66 -0.13 7.08
N ALA A 231 -14.96 -0.20 5.77
CA ALA A 231 -14.39 0.69 4.78
C ALA A 231 -14.70 2.18 5.05
N HIS A 232 -15.87 2.50 5.62
CA HIS A 232 -16.17 3.87 6.06
C HIS A 232 -15.28 4.30 7.24
N THR A 233 -14.93 3.37 8.13
CA THR A 233 -13.98 3.64 9.22
C THR A 233 -12.58 3.90 8.64
N LEU A 234 -12.14 3.09 7.67
CA LEU A 234 -10.88 3.29 6.96
C LEU A 234 -10.83 4.66 6.30
N ALA A 235 -11.85 5.04 5.52
CA ALA A 235 -11.92 6.34 4.85
C ALA A 235 -11.81 7.50 5.87
N ARG A 236 -12.56 7.42 6.97
CA ARG A 236 -12.51 8.42 8.03
C ARG A 236 -11.12 8.52 8.66
N LEU A 237 -10.47 7.40 9.02
CA LEU A 237 -9.13 7.40 9.60
C LEU A 237 -8.10 8.06 8.67
N VAL A 238 -8.23 7.84 7.36
CA VAL A 238 -7.35 8.45 6.35
C VAL A 238 -7.63 9.93 6.21
N HIS A 239 -8.89 10.33 6.06
CA HIS A 239 -9.28 11.74 5.85
C HIS A 239 -9.04 12.61 7.09
N ASP A 240 -9.27 12.09 8.31
CA ASP A 240 -8.99 12.80 9.56
C ASP A 240 -7.50 13.17 9.69
N LYS A 241 -6.61 12.43 9.00
CA LYS A 241 -5.16 12.68 8.93
C LYS A 241 -4.75 13.47 7.67
N GLY A 242 -5.71 13.93 6.86
CA GLY A 242 -5.46 14.68 5.63
C GLY A 242 -4.94 13.84 4.47
N GLY A 243 -5.03 12.53 4.55
CA GLY A 243 -4.62 11.59 3.50
C GLY A 243 -5.66 11.39 2.40
N LEU A 244 -5.29 10.61 1.38
CA LEU A 244 -6.16 10.18 0.30
C LEU A 244 -6.32 8.66 0.33
N LEU A 245 -7.51 8.19 -0.02
CA LEU A 245 -7.85 6.77 -0.16
C LEU A 245 -8.09 6.42 -1.63
N SER A 246 -7.39 5.40 -2.14
CA SER A 246 -7.58 4.86 -3.48
C SER A 246 -7.96 3.39 -3.43
N ILE A 247 -9.03 3.02 -4.13
CA ILE A 247 -9.36 1.61 -4.36
C ILE A 247 -8.40 1.04 -5.40
N ASN A 248 -7.71 -0.06 -5.05
CA ASN A 248 -6.70 -0.67 -5.90
C ASN A 248 -7.30 -1.78 -6.77
N HIS A 249 -6.74 -1.95 -7.97
CA HIS A 249 -6.95 -3.06 -8.93
C HIS A 249 -8.30 -3.79 -8.77
N ASP A 250 -9.42 -3.04 -8.77
CA ASP A 250 -10.78 -3.56 -8.58
C ASP A 250 -11.21 -4.46 -9.75
N LYS A 251 -10.64 -5.65 -9.79
CA LYS A 251 -10.75 -6.67 -10.85
C LYS A 251 -10.36 -8.05 -10.31
N PRO A 252 -10.75 -9.16 -10.97
CA PRO A 252 -10.29 -10.49 -10.56
C PRO A 252 -8.73 -10.60 -10.53
N PRO A 253 -8.15 -11.44 -9.65
CA PRO A 253 -8.83 -12.29 -8.68
C PRO A 253 -9.22 -11.58 -7.37
N ILE A 254 -8.73 -10.37 -7.11
CA ILE A 254 -8.98 -9.61 -5.89
C ILE A 254 -9.71 -8.33 -6.26
N ALA A 255 -11.03 -8.37 -6.20
CA ALA A 255 -11.89 -7.22 -6.40
C ALA A 255 -12.18 -6.52 -5.05
N TRP A 256 -12.67 -5.29 -5.11
CA TRP A 256 -13.10 -4.56 -3.93
C TRP A 256 -14.52 -4.99 -3.54
N ASP A 257 -14.65 -5.81 -2.49
CA ASP A 257 -15.91 -6.36 -2.00
C ASP A 257 -16.45 -5.66 -0.73
N TYR A 258 -15.80 -4.57 -0.32
CA TYR A 258 -16.33 -3.69 0.74
C TYR A 258 -17.35 -2.68 0.21
N GLU A 259 -18.11 -2.08 1.14
CA GLU A 259 -18.88 -0.89 0.82
C GLU A 259 -17.96 0.18 0.25
N LEU A 260 -18.48 1.00 -0.66
CA LEU A 260 -17.69 2.05 -1.27
C LEU A 260 -17.64 3.24 -0.32
N PRO A 261 -16.51 3.51 0.35
CA PRO A 261 -16.34 4.70 1.16
C PRO A 261 -16.22 5.93 0.27
N GLU A 262 -16.05 7.11 0.87
CA GLU A 262 -15.66 8.33 0.18
C GLU A 262 -14.21 8.23 -0.30
N ALA A 263 -13.92 7.32 -1.25
CA ALA A 263 -12.61 7.18 -1.85
C ALA A 263 -12.31 8.39 -2.75
N ASP A 264 -11.06 8.83 -2.77
CA ASP A 264 -10.61 9.97 -3.59
C ASP A 264 -10.18 9.52 -4.99
N CYS A 265 -9.60 8.31 -5.09
CA CYS A 265 -9.03 7.78 -6.32
C CYS A 265 -9.44 6.32 -6.54
N GLN A 266 -9.29 5.87 -7.77
CA GLN A 266 -9.33 4.44 -8.12
C GLN A 266 -8.20 4.11 -9.08
N GLU A 267 -7.51 3.00 -8.81
CA GLU A 267 -6.53 2.43 -9.72
C GLU A 267 -7.25 1.74 -10.88
N VAL A 268 -7.31 2.43 -12.02
CA VAL A 268 -7.99 1.92 -13.23
C VAL A 268 -7.06 1.07 -14.08
N TRP A 269 -5.76 1.17 -13.86
CA TRP A 269 -4.74 0.41 -14.59
C TRP A 269 -3.63 -0.02 -13.63
N GLN A 270 -3.56 -1.32 -13.35
CA GLN A 270 -2.50 -1.95 -12.56
C GLN A 270 -1.80 -2.99 -13.42
N SER A 271 -0.46 -2.97 -13.45
CA SER A 271 0.38 -3.90 -14.22
C SER A 271 0.05 -3.93 -15.72
N THR A 272 0.30 -5.05 -16.40
CA THR A 272 -0.03 -5.20 -17.83
C THR A 272 -1.53 -5.02 -18.12
N TRP A 273 -1.87 -4.32 -19.20
CA TRP A 273 -3.26 -4.09 -19.58
C TRP A 273 -4.10 -5.37 -19.63
N MET A 274 -3.50 -6.47 -20.09
CA MET A 274 -4.16 -7.76 -20.24
C MET A 274 -4.54 -8.43 -18.91
N ALA A 275 -4.12 -7.90 -17.77
CA ALA A 275 -4.54 -8.35 -16.45
C ALA A 275 -5.92 -7.78 -16.06
N TRP A 276 -6.92 -7.89 -16.97
CA TRP A 276 -8.33 -7.49 -16.80
C TRP A 276 -8.55 -6.02 -16.41
N ASN A 277 -7.64 -5.11 -16.77
CA ASN A 277 -7.78 -3.70 -16.43
C ASN A 277 -9.01 -3.03 -17.02
N TRP A 278 -9.55 -3.57 -18.12
CA TRP A 278 -10.84 -3.11 -18.66
C TRP A 278 -12.01 -3.30 -17.69
N ILE A 279 -11.95 -4.27 -16.76
CA ILE A 279 -12.95 -4.46 -15.69
C ILE A 279 -12.84 -3.33 -14.65
N ALA A 280 -11.63 -3.02 -14.19
CA ALA A 280 -11.40 -1.92 -13.27
C ALA A 280 -11.84 -0.58 -13.88
N LEU A 281 -11.53 -0.35 -15.17
CA LEU A 281 -11.96 0.84 -15.91
C LEU A 281 -13.49 0.92 -16.03
N GLU A 282 -14.16 -0.20 -16.36
CA GLU A 282 -15.63 -0.25 -16.45
C GLU A 282 -16.28 0.05 -15.10
N ARG A 283 -15.79 -0.54 -14.01
CA ARG A 283 -16.28 -0.27 -12.65
C ARG A 283 -16.09 1.18 -12.25
N TRP A 284 -14.95 1.77 -12.58
CA TRP A 284 -14.69 3.19 -12.36
C TRP A 284 -15.70 4.06 -13.14
N GLN A 285 -15.94 3.77 -14.42
CA GLN A 285 -16.92 4.47 -15.25
C GLN A 285 -18.35 4.35 -14.68
N GLN A 286 -18.74 3.18 -14.20
CA GLN A 286 -20.04 2.96 -13.53
C GLN A 286 -20.19 3.80 -12.27
N ARG A 287 -19.11 3.93 -11.48
CA ARG A 287 -19.07 4.79 -10.28
C ARG A 287 -19.24 6.26 -10.63
N LEU A 288 -18.54 6.73 -11.66
CA LEU A 288 -18.73 8.12 -12.14
C LEU A 288 -20.17 8.35 -12.63
N ALA A 289 -20.73 7.41 -13.39
CA ALA A 289 -22.11 7.48 -13.87
C ALA A 289 -23.14 7.48 -12.71
N SER A 290 -22.81 6.90 -11.55
CA SER A 290 -23.65 6.96 -10.34
C SER A 290 -23.50 8.27 -9.55
N GLY A 291 -22.67 9.22 -10.01
CA GLY A 291 -22.45 10.52 -9.40
C GLY A 291 -21.29 10.58 -8.41
N LEU A 292 -20.51 9.51 -8.27
CA LEU A 292 -19.29 9.54 -7.45
C LEU A 292 -18.19 10.33 -8.15
N ARG A 293 -17.30 10.92 -7.36
CA ARG A 293 -16.13 11.67 -7.85
C ARG A 293 -14.88 10.92 -7.45
N LEU A 294 -14.30 10.20 -8.40
CA LEU A 294 -13.12 9.38 -8.21
C LEU A 294 -12.11 9.72 -9.31
N SER A 295 -10.92 10.16 -8.93
CA SER A 295 -9.83 10.36 -9.88
C SER A 295 -9.25 9.02 -10.34
N ALA A 296 -8.98 8.91 -11.64
CA ALA A 296 -8.30 7.74 -12.20
C ALA A 296 -6.79 7.83 -11.97
N ILE A 297 -6.21 6.79 -11.39
CA ILE A 297 -4.77 6.62 -11.25
C ILE A 297 -4.33 5.27 -11.79
N GLY A 298 -3.03 5.08 -11.95
CA GLY A 298 -2.42 3.81 -12.29
C GLY A 298 -1.15 3.56 -11.48
N GLY A 299 -0.82 2.31 -11.30
CA GLY A 299 0.39 1.87 -10.63
C GLY A 299 0.83 0.50 -11.11
N SER A 300 2.12 0.21 -11.01
CA SER A 300 2.64 -1.06 -11.53
C SER A 300 2.38 -2.25 -10.63
N ASP A 301 2.16 -2.01 -9.35
CA ASP A 301 2.13 -3.06 -8.32
C ASP A 301 3.43 -3.89 -8.36
N TYR A 302 4.55 -3.19 -8.49
CA TYR A 302 5.87 -3.77 -8.70
C TYR A 302 6.36 -4.52 -7.46
N HIS A 303 6.68 -5.81 -7.63
CA HIS A 303 7.14 -6.69 -6.55
C HIS A 303 8.51 -7.32 -6.81
N GLN A 304 8.93 -7.42 -8.07
CA GLN A 304 10.08 -8.23 -8.45
C GLN A 304 11.11 -7.40 -9.22
N PRO A 305 12.35 -7.25 -8.72
CA PRO A 305 13.41 -6.66 -9.51
C PRO A 305 13.60 -7.39 -10.84
N ALA A 306 13.82 -6.64 -11.90
CA ALA A 306 14.02 -7.19 -13.25
C ALA A 306 15.15 -8.24 -13.29
N GLN A 307 16.15 -8.11 -12.41
CA GLN A 307 17.24 -9.07 -12.26
C GLN A 307 16.77 -10.45 -11.80
N LEU A 308 15.65 -10.52 -11.07
CA LEU A 308 15.08 -11.77 -10.55
C LEU A 308 13.97 -12.31 -11.46
N MET A 309 13.26 -11.43 -12.17
CA MET A 309 12.18 -11.78 -13.10
C MET A 309 12.20 -10.86 -14.33
N PRO A 310 13.17 -10.99 -15.24
CA PRO A 310 13.32 -10.06 -16.37
C PRO A 310 12.13 -10.07 -17.35
N GLU A 311 11.36 -11.16 -17.38
CA GLU A 311 10.17 -11.32 -18.21
C GLU A 311 8.85 -11.30 -17.39
N GLY A 312 8.93 -10.86 -16.12
CA GLY A 312 7.77 -10.78 -15.25
C GLY A 312 6.75 -9.75 -15.74
N PRO A 313 5.45 -9.94 -15.47
CA PRO A 313 4.40 -9.01 -15.90
C PRO A 313 4.45 -7.67 -15.17
N LEU A 314 5.05 -7.63 -13.98
CA LEU A 314 5.13 -6.45 -13.14
C LEU A 314 6.44 -5.70 -13.42
N VAL A 315 6.35 -4.65 -14.21
CA VAL A 315 7.49 -3.77 -14.53
C VAL A 315 7.21 -2.40 -13.95
N LEU A 316 8.15 -1.88 -13.17
CA LEU A 316 8.03 -0.55 -12.55
C LEU A 316 7.67 0.52 -13.59
N ALA A 317 6.75 1.41 -13.22
CA ALA A 317 6.19 2.45 -14.08
C ALA A 317 5.44 1.93 -15.33
N ARG A 318 4.92 0.72 -15.26
CA ARG A 318 4.02 0.16 -16.28
C ARG A 318 2.75 -0.39 -15.64
N PRO A 319 1.70 0.48 -15.60
CA PRO A 319 1.53 1.80 -16.19
C PRO A 319 2.24 2.94 -15.44
N THR A 320 2.24 4.12 -16.04
CA THR A 320 2.71 5.38 -15.47
C THR A 320 1.54 6.34 -15.26
N THR A 321 1.42 6.91 -14.08
CA THR A 321 0.54 8.06 -13.82
C THR A 321 1.29 9.35 -14.14
N VAL A 322 0.66 10.23 -14.91
CA VAL A 322 1.22 11.52 -15.32
C VAL A 322 0.34 12.63 -14.81
N LEU A 323 0.88 13.51 -13.98
CA LEU A 323 0.15 14.59 -13.32
C LEU A 323 0.64 15.96 -13.76
N TRP A 324 -0.27 16.90 -13.91
CA TRP A 324 0.06 18.33 -14.05
C TRP A 324 0.25 18.94 -12.67
N LEU A 325 1.47 19.38 -12.39
CA LEU A 325 1.82 19.98 -11.10
C LEU A 325 2.32 21.41 -11.30
N PRO A 326 2.04 22.35 -10.38
CA PRO A 326 2.65 23.68 -10.39
C PRO A 326 4.14 23.64 -10.01
N GLU A 327 4.53 22.63 -9.26
CA GLU A 327 5.88 22.30 -8.82
C GLU A 327 5.92 20.80 -8.49
N LEU A 328 7.09 20.17 -8.47
CA LEU A 328 7.19 18.80 -7.98
C LEU A 328 7.44 18.81 -6.47
N SER A 329 6.42 18.49 -5.73
CA SER A 329 6.44 18.22 -4.28
C SER A 329 5.42 17.13 -3.95
N GLU A 330 5.55 16.46 -2.80
CA GLU A 330 4.57 15.47 -2.37
C GLU A 330 3.17 16.06 -2.26
N ASP A 331 3.04 17.27 -1.71
CA ASP A 331 1.75 17.93 -1.53
C ASP A 331 1.09 18.29 -2.89
N ALA A 332 1.90 18.70 -3.88
CA ALA A 332 1.40 18.95 -5.23
C ALA A 332 0.92 17.65 -5.91
N VAL A 333 1.65 16.55 -5.74
CA VAL A 333 1.24 15.21 -6.24
C VAL A 333 -0.11 14.81 -5.64
N LEU A 334 -0.24 14.86 -4.31
CA LEU A 334 -1.48 14.49 -3.61
C LEU A 334 -2.67 15.39 -4.04
N THR A 335 -2.43 16.69 -4.17
CA THR A 335 -3.44 17.65 -4.64
C THR A 335 -3.91 17.34 -6.05
N ALA A 336 -2.99 17.07 -6.97
CA ALA A 336 -3.30 16.74 -8.36
C ALA A 336 -4.01 15.37 -8.49
N MET A 337 -3.60 14.38 -7.68
CA MET A 337 -4.31 13.10 -7.59
C MET A 337 -5.78 13.31 -7.20
N LYS A 338 -6.03 14.03 -6.11
CA LYS A 338 -7.39 14.30 -5.63
C LYS A 338 -8.24 15.04 -6.66
N ALA A 339 -7.64 16.02 -7.36
CA ALA A 339 -8.32 16.82 -8.35
C ALA A 339 -8.50 16.14 -9.72
N GLY A 340 -7.82 15.01 -9.97
CA GLY A 340 -7.83 14.36 -11.29
C GLY A 340 -7.07 15.13 -12.35
N HIS A 341 -6.03 15.89 -11.96
CA HIS A 341 -5.19 16.67 -12.88
C HIS A 341 -4.15 15.79 -13.56
N GLY A 342 -4.57 14.74 -14.25
CA GLY A 342 -3.64 13.81 -14.84
C GLY A 342 -4.29 12.74 -15.70
N TYR A 343 -3.44 11.84 -16.22
CA TYR A 343 -3.83 10.68 -17.01
C TYR A 343 -2.91 9.50 -16.72
N VAL A 344 -3.34 8.33 -17.17
CA VAL A 344 -2.54 7.09 -17.07
C VAL A 344 -2.09 6.68 -18.46
N THR A 345 -0.82 6.30 -18.61
CA THR A 345 -0.23 5.82 -19.86
C THR A 345 0.53 4.52 -19.63
N GLU A 346 0.83 3.76 -20.69
CA GLU A 346 1.41 2.41 -20.59
C GLU A 346 2.83 2.37 -20.00
N SER A 347 3.57 3.48 -20.09
CA SER A 347 4.97 3.57 -19.63
C SER A 347 5.44 5.03 -19.58
N PRO A 348 6.61 5.35 -18.99
CA PRO A 348 7.15 6.71 -18.97
C PRO A 348 7.37 7.30 -20.38
N GLY A 349 7.54 6.46 -21.39
CA GLY A 349 7.65 6.85 -22.80
C GLY A 349 6.37 6.63 -23.62
N GLY A 350 5.27 6.25 -22.97
CA GLY A 350 4.00 6.00 -23.63
C GLY A 350 3.32 7.25 -24.18
N PRO A 351 2.17 7.09 -24.87
CA PRO A 351 1.41 8.21 -25.41
C PRO A 351 1.04 9.24 -24.37
N SER A 352 1.05 10.51 -24.72
CA SER A 352 0.48 11.58 -23.89
C SER A 352 -0.93 11.92 -24.34
N LEU A 353 -1.80 12.19 -23.35
CA LEU A 353 -3.17 12.59 -23.56
C LEU A 353 -3.47 13.83 -22.73
N VAL A 354 -3.76 14.94 -23.37
CA VAL A 354 -4.20 16.18 -22.71
C VAL A 354 -5.62 16.49 -23.17
N MET A 355 -6.52 16.64 -22.20
CA MET A 355 -7.89 17.03 -22.46
C MET A 355 -8.17 18.40 -21.82
N THR A 356 -8.87 19.24 -22.57
CA THR A 356 -9.42 20.50 -22.03
C THR A 356 -10.89 20.63 -22.39
N VAL A 357 -11.65 21.21 -21.47
CA VAL A 357 -13.07 21.55 -21.69
C VAL A 357 -13.23 23.06 -21.51
N ASP A 358 -13.64 23.74 -22.58
CA ASP A 358 -13.70 25.21 -22.65
C ASP A 358 -12.39 25.88 -22.19
N GLY A 359 -11.25 25.27 -22.53
CA GLY A 359 -9.92 25.72 -22.17
C GLY A 359 -9.47 25.41 -20.73
N LYS A 360 -10.32 24.80 -19.90
CA LYS A 360 -9.95 24.32 -18.58
C LYS A 360 -9.34 22.92 -18.64
N PRO A 361 -8.29 22.61 -17.87
CA PRO A 361 -7.63 21.32 -17.91
C PRO A 361 -8.53 20.21 -17.32
N MET A 362 -8.19 18.94 -17.62
CA MET A 362 -8.82 17.77 -17.01
C MET A 362 -8.76 17.85 -15.47
N GLY A 363 -9.78 17.30 -14.80
CA GLY A 363 -10.00 17.46 -13.35
C GLY A 363 -10.76 18.76 -12.98
N SER A 364 -11.01 19.67 -13.94
CA SER A 364 -11.79 20.89 -13.68
C SER A 364 -13.29 20.63 -13.76
N GLU A 365 -14.05 21.35 -12.93
CA GLU A 365 -15.51 21.43 -13.09
C GLU A 365 -15.89 22.50 -14.11
N VAL A 366 -16.74 22.14 -15.07
CA VAL A 366 -17.22 23.04 -16.10
C VAL A 366 -18.74 22.95 -16.17
N ALA A 367 -19.43 24.07 -15.89
CA ALA A 367 -20.87 24.18 -16.08
C ALA A 367 -21.18 24.45 -17.58
N ASP A 368 -22.16 23.73 -18.11
CA ASP A 368 -22.63 23.88 -19.51
C ASP A 368 -21.49 23.83 -20.55
N PRO A 369 -20.70 22.72 -20.61
CA PRO A 369 -19.54 22.61 -21.49
C PRO A 369 -19.93 22.76 -22.96
N ARG A 370 -19.15 23.55 -23.74
CA ARG A 370 -19.40 23.83 -25.17
C ARG A 370 -18.38 23.18 -26.09
N SER A 371 -17.17 22.96 -25.60
CA SER A 371 -16.08 22.41 -26.41
C SER A 371 -15.20 21.49 -25.61
N VAL A 372 -14.82 20.36 -26.20
CA VAL A 372 -13.82 19.44 -25.65
C VAL A 372 -12.69 19.34 -26.67
N ARG A 373 -11.46 19.53 -26.23
CA ARG A 373 -10.26 19.38 -27.05
C ARG A 373 -9.36 18.30 -26.48
N PHE A 374 -8.91 17.41 -27.37
CA PHE A 374 -7.90 16.41 -27.08
C PHE A 374 -6.62 16.71 -27.85
N GLU A 375 -5.49 16.63 -27.15
CA GLU A 375 -4.16 16.61 -27.74
C GLU A 375 -3.52 15.27 -27.39
N VAL A 376 -3.25 14.46 -28.41
CA VAL A 376 -2.67 13.13 -28.24
C VAL A 376 -1.34 13.09 -29.02
N THR A 377 -0.26 12.71 -28.35
CA THR A 377 1.03 12.51 -29.00
C THR A 377 1.55 11.10 -28.72
N GLY A 378 2.37 10.57 -29.63
CA GLY A 378 2.93 9.23 -29.49
C GLY A 378 1.99 8.06 -29.83
N ALA A 379 0.74 8.33 -30.25
CA ALA A 379 -0.31 7.34 -30.55
C ALA A 379 -0.67 7.27 -32.05
N LYS A 380 0.32 7.40 -32.93
CA LYS A 380 0.07 7.39 -34.39
C LYS A 380 -0.48 6.04 -34.85
N GLY A 381 -1.69 6.02 -35.36
CA GLY A 381 -2.38 4.83 -35.84
C GLY A 381 -3.40 4.24 -34.85
N ASP A 382 -3.42 4.73 -33.61
CA ASP A 382 -4.39 4.34 -32.61
C ASP A 382 -5.74 5.05 -32.80
N ARG A 383 -6.75 4.57 -32.11
CA ARG A 383 -8.08 5.14 -32.13
C ARG A 383 -8.40 5.80 -30.79
N LEU A 384 -8.77 7.06 -30.82
CA LEU A 384 -9.34 7.75 -29.66
C LEU A 384 -10.81 7.34 -29.50
N VAL A 385 -11.19 6.89 -28.30
CA VAL A 385 -12.57 6.58 -27.92
C VAL A 385 -12.97 7.53 -26.81
N TRP A 386 -14.03 8.29 -27.05
CA TRP A 386 -14.68 9.11 -26.04
C TRP A 386 -15.78 8.29 -25.35
N ILE A 387 -15.87 8.37 -24.04
CA ILE A 387 -16.92 7.76 -23.21
C ILE A 387 -17.53 8.90 -22.40
N ASP A 388 -18.83 9.13 -22.57
CA ASP A 388 -19.65 10.15 -21.92
C ASP A 388 -20.66 9.54 -20.92
#